data_9a1c68b9ba0bdc4ca3647dbf8e466ac1
#
_entry.id   9a1c68b9ba0bdc4ca3647dbf8e466ac1
#
_cell.length_a   1.000
_cell.length_b   1.000
_cell.length_c   1.000
_cell.angle_alpha   90.00
_cell.angle_beta   90.00
_cell.angle_gamma   90.00
#
_symmetry.space_group_name_H-M   'P 1'
#
loop_
_entity.id
_entity.type
_entity.pdbx_description
1 polymer ?
#
loop_
_entity_poly.entity_id
_entity_poly.type
_entity_poly.pdbx_seq_one_letter_code
_entity_poly.pdbx_strand_id
1 'polypeptide(L)'
;MKLTEQQQQTLRAAVDRIIPPDDYPGAWESGVVDYLTRQFERDLRPAFADYCNGLTALNAESLARFQQNFSQLSEWNQDHVLRLVETGEVITTWEVAPHSFFDLLVRTTAEGFYSDPEQGGNRNSVSWSMVGFE
;
A
#
# COMPACT_ATOMS: atom_id res chain seq x y z
N MET A 1 3.80 17.58 0.80
CA MET A 1 4.01 16.16 1.14
C MET A 1 3.55 15.29 -0.01
N LYS A 2 4.50 14.93 -0.84
CA LYS A 2 4.20 14.21 -2.07
C LYS A 2 5.11 13.01 -2.21
N LEU A 3 4.53 11.86 -2.54
CA LEU A 3 5.31 10.68 -2.90
C LEU A 3 5.97 10.90 -4.26
N THR A 4 7.18 10.34 -4.43
CA THR A 4 7.82 10.29 -5.75
C THR A 4 7.03 9.36 -6.66
N GLU A 5 7.25 9.46 -7.96
CA GLU A 5 6.59 8.57 -8.91
C GLU A 5 6.87 7.09 -8.59
N GLN A 6 8.12 6.76 -8.25
CA GLN A 6 8.46 5.39 -7.89
C GLN A 6 7.78 4.94 -6.63
N GLN A 7 7.70 5.80 -5.62
CA GLN A 7 6.96 5.49 -4.39
C GLN A 7 5.48 5.28 -4.68
N GLN A 8 4.89 6.07 -5.57
CA GLN A 8 3.49 5.91 -5.97
C GLN A 8 3.26 4.58 -6.68
N GLN A 9 4.14 4.19 -7.59
CA GLN A 9 4.05 2.90 -8.29
C GLN A 9 4.17 1.73 -7.32
N THR A 10 5.09 1.83 -6.36
CA THR A 10 5.26 0.81 -5.33
C THR A 10 4.02 0.70 -4.46
N LEU A 11 3.48 1.83 -4.03
CA LEU A 11 2.26 1.86 -3.21
C LEU A 11 1.07 1.27 -3.96
N ARG A 12 0.90 1.66 -5.22
CA ARG A 12 -0.18 1.14 -6.05
C ARG A 12 -0.15 -0.38 -6.13
N ALA A 13 1.02 -0.94 -6.38
CA ALA A 13 1.17 -2.39 -6.45
C ALA A 13 0.93 -3.04 -5.09
N ALA A 14 1.45 -2.44 -4.02
CA ALA A 14 1.34 -3.00 -2.67
C ALA A 14 -0.11 -3.04 -2.17
N VAL A 15 -0.88 -1.96 -2.37
CA VAL A 15 -2.27 -1.93 -1.88
C VAL A 15 -3.11 -3.00 -2.57
N ASP A 16 -2.84 -3.30 -3.85
CA ASP A 16 -3.56 -4.35 -4.56
C ASP A 16 -3.16 -5.76 -4.13
N ARG A 17 -2.02 -5.93 -3.46
CA ARG A 17 -1.69 -7.22 -2.86
C ARG A 17 -2.38 -7.40 -1.51
N ILE A 18 -2.67 -6.32 -0.82
CA ILE A 18 -3.35 -6.35 0.48
C ILE A 18 -4.85 -6.58 0.27
N ILE A 19 -5.47 -5.86 -0.68
CA ILE A 19 -6.86 -6.05 -1.07
C ILE A 19 -6.88 -6.22 -2.59
N PRO A 20 -6.69 -7.45 -3.09
CA PRO A 20 -6.58 -7.69 -4.52
C PRO A 20 -7.94 -7.60 -5.23
N PRO A 21 -7.93 -7.27 -6.52
CA PRO A 21 -9.15 -7.34 -7.32
C PRO A 21 -9.59 -8.80 -7.48
N ASP A 22 -10.90 -9.01 -7.43
CA ASP A 22 -11.52 -10.31 -7.70
C ASP A 22 -12.82 -10.05 -8.48
N ASP A 23 -13.99 -10.46 -7.99
CA ASP A 23 -15.28 -10.08 -8.59
C ASP A 23 -15.60 -8.60 -8.38
N TYR A 24 -14.85 -7.92 -7.48
CA TYR A 24 -14.95 -6.50 -7.18
C TYR A 24 -13.60 -5.83 -7.37
N PRO A 25 -13.56 -4.51 -7.63
CA PRO A 25 -12.30 -3.79 -7.73
C PRO A 25 -11.46 -3.93 -6.47
N GLY A 26 -10.13 -4.05 -6.65
CA GLY A 26 -9.20 -4.05 -5.53
C GLY A 26 -8.96 -2.65 -4.97
N ALA A 27 -7.95 -2.54 -4.09
CA ALA A 27 -7.66 -1.29 -3.40
C ALA A 27 -7.34 -0.14 -4.36
N TRP A 28 -6.54 -0.40 -5.39
CA TRP A 28 -6.18 0.64 -6.36
C TRP A 28 -7.40 1.25 -7.04
N GLU A 29 -8.26 0.41 -7.62
CA GLU A 29 -9.44 0.89 -8.35
C GLU A 29 -10.47 1.51 -7.42
N SER A 30 -10.46 1.13 -6.15
CA SER A 30 -11.37 1.71 -5.15
C SER A 30 -10.92 3.07 -4.65
N GLY A 31 -9.77 3.58 -5.12
CA GLY A 31 -9.31 4.92 -4.79
C GLY A 31 -8.48 5.03 -3.52
N VAL A 32 -7.93 3.92 -3.02
CA VAL A 32 -7.14 3.91 -1.78
C VAL A 32 -5.94 4.85 -1.86
N VAL A 33 -5.23 4.89 -3.00
CA VAL A 33 -4.06 5.76 -3.13
C VAL A 33 -4.47 7.23 -3.08
N ASP A 34 -5.59 7.60 -3.69
CA ASP A 34 -6.11 8.97 -3.60
C ASP A 34 -6.47 9.31 -2.16
N TYR A 35 -7.10 8.38 -1.44
CA TYR A 35 -7.40 8.55 -0.02
C TYR A 35 -6.13 8.80 0.78
N LEU A 36 -5.11 7.95 0.62
CA LEU A 36 -3.85 8.09 1.35
C LEU A 36 -3.16 9.42 1.03
N THR A 37 -3.14 9.81 -0.24
CA THR A 37 -2.54 11.07 -0.67
C THR A 37 -3.18 12.26 0.05
N ARG A 38 -4.50 12.26 0.20
CA ARG A 38 -5.21 13.30 0.95
C ARG A 38 -4.90 13.25 2.43
N GLN A 39 -4.83 12.05 3.01
CA GLN A 39 -4.58 11.89 4.44
C GLN A 39 -3.15 12.28 4.82
N PHE A 40 -2.19 12.21 3.91
CA PHE A 40 -0.84 12.69 4.19
C PHE A 40 -0.79 14.20 4.48
N GLU A 41 -1.78 14.94 4.04
CA GLU A 41 -1.93 16.37 4.37
C GLU A 41 -2.79 16.58 5.63
N ARG A 42 -3.33 15.52 6.19
CA ARG A 42 -4.27 15.57 7.33
C ARG A 42 -3.82 14.61 8.44
N ASP A 43 -4.63 13.58 8.70
CA ASP A 43 -4.45 12.67 9.83
C ASP A 43 -3.19 11.81 9.72
N LEU A 44 -2.74 11.51 8.51
CA LEU A 44 -1.54 10.69 8.28
C LEU A 44 -0.27 11.52 8.07
N ARG A 45 -0.33 12.84 8.30
CA ARG A 45 0.85 13.68 8.18
C ARG A 45 2.03 13.16 9.04
N PRO A 46 1.81 12.77 10.31
CA PRO A 46 2.93 12.25 11.11
C PRO A 46 3.53 10.95 10.58
N ALA A 47 2.80 10.19 9.78
CA ALA A 47 3.26 8.92 9.24
C ALA A 47 3.88 9.05 7.84
N PHE A 48 3.88 10.24 7.25
CA PHE A 48 4.33 10.40 5.88
C PHE A 48 5.79 9.99 5.67
N ALA A 49 6.69 10.39 6.60
CA ALA A 49 8.10 10.03 6.50
C ALA A 49 8.28 8.51 6.56
N ASP A 50 7.56 7.82 7.44
CA ASP A 50 7.61 6.36 7.54
C ASP A 50 7.09 5.70 6.27
N TYR A 51 6.06 6.28 5.66
CA TYR A 51 5.54 5.80 4.38
C TYR A 51 6.60 5.92 3.28
N CYS A 52 7.24 7.08 3.17
CA CYS A 52 8.28 7.31 2.17
C CYS A 52 9.44 6.34 2.36
N ASN A 53 9.93 6.22 3.59
CA ASN A 53 11.05 5.35 3.91
C ASN A 53 10.70 3.88 3.66
N GLY A 54 9.50 3.47 4.06
CA GLY A 54 9.04 2.10 3.87
C GLY A 54 8.85 1.72 2.41
N LEU A 55 8.25 2.61 1.61
CA LEU A 55 8.07 2.35 0.18
C LEU A 55 9.41 2.27 -0.55
N THR A 56 10.34 3.16 -0.21
CA THR A 56 11.68 3.13 -0.78
C THR A 56 12.40 1.84 -0.41
N ALA A 57 12.31 1.42 0.85
CA ALA A 57 12.95 0.20 1.33
C ALA A 57 12.31 -1.05 0.71
N LEU A 58 10.99 -1.06 0.55
CA LEU A 58 10.28 -2.17 -0.10
C LEU A 58 10.78 -2.36 -1.53
N ASN A 59 10.94 -1.27 -2.26
CA ASN A 59 11.45 -1.34 -3.62
C ASN A 59 12.91 -1.79 -3.64
N ALA A 60 13.72 -1.31 -2.69
CA ALA A 60 15.12 -1.73 -2.59
C ALA A 60 15.23 -3.23 -2.28
N GLU A 61 14.33 -3.75 -1.46
CA GLU A 61 14.28 -5.18 -1.15
C GLU A 61 13.99 -5.99 -2.42
N SER A 62 13.04 -5.51 -3.24
CA SER A 62 12.70 -6.14 -4.51
C SER A 62 13.89 -6.16 -5.48
N LEU A 63 14.59 -5.04 -5.59
CA LEU A 63 15.77 -4.93 -6.43
C LEU A 63 16.89 -5.86 -5.95
N ALA A 64 17.09 -5.96 -4.65
CA ALA A 64 18.13 -6.83 -4.09
C ALA A 64 17.83 -8.31 -4.32
N ARG A 65 16.57 -8.71 -4.28
CA ARG A 65 16.18 -10.12 -4.39
C ARG A 65 15.91 -10.57 -5.82
N PHE A 66 15.33 -9.70 -6.65
CA PHE A 66 14.81 -10.08 -7.98
C PHE A 66 15.36 -9.20 -9.10
N GLN A 67 16.15 -8.19 -8.81
CA GLN A 67 16.70 -7.24 -9.79
C GLN A 67 15.60 -6.54 -10.59
N GLN A 68 14.43 -6.36 -9.96
CA GLN A 68 13.29 -5.67 -10.56
C GLN A 68 12.62 -4.80 -9.51
N ASN A 69 11.99 -3.71 -9.96
CA ASN A 69 11.17 -2.88 -9.09
C ASN A 69 9.99 -3.68 -8.55
N PHE A 70 9.52 -3.36 -7.35
CA PHE A 70 8.41 -4.08 -6.73
C PHE A 70 7.17 -4.12 -7.64
N SER A 71 6.87 -2.99 -8.30
CA SER A 71 5.70 -2.89 -9.19
C SER A 71 5.79 -3.80 -10.41
N GLN A 72 6.98 -4.27 -10.75
CA GLN A 72 7.21 -5.12 -11.92
C GLN A 72 7.26 -6.60 -11.59
N LEU A 73 7.28 -6.95 -10.30
CA LEU A 73 7.30 -8.35 -9.88
C LEU A 73 5.97 -9.02 -10.21
N SER A 74 6.01 -10.35 -10.36
CA SER A 74 4.77 -11.13 -10.39
C SER A 74 4.02 -10.97 -9.06
N GLU A 75 2.73 -11.22 -9.08
CA GLU A 75 1.93 -11.17 -7.85
C GLU A 75 2.44 -12.13 -6.78
N TRP A 76 2.88 -13.31 -7.20
CA TRP A 76 3.48 -14.28 -6.29
C TRP A 76 4.72 -13.70 -5.59
N ASN A 77 5.61 -13.07 -6.35
CA ASN A 77 6.83 -12.50 -5.79
C ASN A 77 6.54 -11.26 -4.96
N GLN A 78 5.55 -10.44 -5.34
CA GLN A 78 5.11 -9.30 -4.52
C GLN A 78 4.61 -9.78 -3.16
N ASP A 79 3.78 -10.82 -3.14
CA ASP A 79 3.27 -11.38 -1.89
C ASP A 79 4.40 -11.95 -1.04
N HIS A 80 5.39 -12.59 -1.68
CA HIS A 80 6.53 -13.14 -0.98
C HIS A 80 7.36 -12.05 -0.30
N VAL A 81 7.66 -10.98 -1.01
CA VAL A 81 8.42 -9.85 -0.45
C VAL A 81 7.65 -9.22 0.71
N LEU A 82 6.34 -8.99 0.55
CA LEU A 82 5.54 -8.41 1.62
C LEU A 82 5.52 -9.30 2.87
N ARG A 83 5.50 -10.62 2.69
CA ARG A 83 5.55 -11.55 3.83
C ARG A 83 6.89 -11.46 4.57
N LEU A 84 8.00 -11.31 3.85
CA LEU A 84 9.30 -11.14 4.46
C LEU A 84 9.40 -9.82 5.23
N VAL A 85 8.78 -8.76 4.72
CA VAL A 85 8.68 -7.47 5.41
C VAL A 85 7.86 -7.63 6.69
N GLU A 86 6.74 -8.33 6.61
CA GLU A 86 5.89 -8.59 7.77
C GLU A 86 6.64 -9.27 8.91
N THR A 87 7.46 -10.26 8.58
CA THR A 87 8.20 -11.03 9.56
C THR A 87 9.55 -10.42 9.92
N GLY A 88 9.96 -9.35 9.25
CA GLY A 88 11.25 -8.71 9.49
C GLY A 88 12.44 -9.41 8.86
N GLU A 89 12.21 -10.36 7.96
CA GLU A 89 13.26 -11.14 7.31
C GLU A 89 13.81 -10.43 6.06
N VAL A 90 14.20 -9.17 6.23
CA VAL A 90 14.70 -8.34 5.13
C VAL A 90 16.22 -8.44 5.03
N ILE A 91 16.76 -8.17 3.84
CA ILE A 91 18.21 -8.20 3.58
C ILE A 91 18.78 -6.82 3.26
N THR A 92 17.93 -5.81 3.18
CA THR A 92 18.34 -4.43 2.95
C THR A 92 18.21 -3.61 4.23
N THR A 93 18.75 -2.38 4.21
CA THR A 93 18.65 -1.48 5.35
C THR A 93 17.31 -0.76 5.35
N TRP A 94 16.63 -0.76 6.50
CA TRP A 94 15.33 -0.12 6.67
C TRP A 94 15.42 0.95 7.74
N GLU A 95 15.00 2.18 7.42
CA GLU A 95 14.95 3.29 8.37
C GLU A 95 13.72 3.24 9.25
N VAL A 96 12.66 2.56 8.78
CA VAL A 96 11.47 2.25 9.57
C VAL A 96 11.49 0.74 9.82
N ALA A 97 11.04 0.30 11.00
CA ALA A 97 10.98 -1.13 11.28
C ALA A 97 10.08 -1.81 10.24
N PRO A 98 10.55 -2.87 9.56
CA PRO A 98 9.78 -3.51 8.50
C PRO A 98 8.37 -3.94 8.92
N HIS A 99 8.26 -4.59 10.08
CA HIS A 99 6.96 -5.02 10.61
C HIS A 99 6.04 -3.82 10.85
N SER A 100 6.57 -2.74 11.40
CA SER A 100 5.77 -1.53 11.67
C SER A 100 5.27 -0.90 10.37
N PHE A 101 6.11 -0.86 9.34
CA PHE A 101 5.68 -0.38 8.03
C PHE A 101 4.60 -1.27 7.45
N PHE A 102 4.75 -2.58 7.55
CA PHE A 102 3.74 -3.51 7.05
C PHE A 102 2.40 -3.28 7.75
N ASP A 103 2.39 -3.14 9.07
CA ASP A 103 1.18 -2.87 9.83
C ASP A 103 0.54 -1.55 9.41
N LEU A 104 1.35 -0.50 9.23
CA LEU A 104 0.88 0.81 8.77
C LEU A 104 0.22 0.68 7.39
N LEU A 105 0.86 -0.03 6.49
CA LEU A 105 0.37 -0.23 5.13
C LEU A 105 -0.98 -0.98 5.14
N VAL A 106 -1.07 -2.08 5.86
CA VAL A 106 -2.30 -2.89 5.94
C VAL A 106 -3.44 -2.09 6.56
N ARG A 107 -3.18 -1.46 7.70
CA ARG A 107 -4.21 -0.70 8.42
C ARG A 107 -4.76 0.45 7.60
N THR A 108 -3.87 1.24 7.00
CA THR A 108 -4.30 2.43 6.26
C THR A 108 -4.91 2.06 4.90
N THR A 109 -4.49 0.95 4.28
CA THR A 109 -5.14 0.43 3.08
C THR A 109 -6.57 0.05 3.38
N ALA A 110 -6.80 -0.66 4.49
CA ALA A 110 -8.16 -1.04 4.90
C ALA A 110 -9.01 0.19 5.22
N GLU A 111 -8.45 1.16 5.94
CA GLU A 111 -9.15 2.40 6.24
C GLU A 111 -9.61 3.12 4.96
N GLY A 112 -8.72 3.19 3.96
CA GLY A 112 -9.03 3.82 2.68
C GLY A 112 -10.08 3.05 1.90
N PHE A 113 -9.98 1.72 1.90
CA PHE A 113 -10.91 0.86 1.16
C PHE A 113 -12.34 0.97 1.70
N TYR A 114 -12.49 1.10 3.02
CA TYR A 114 -13.80 1.18 3.67
C TYR A 114 -14.23 2.61 4.03
N SER A 115 -13.47 3.62 3.57
CA SER A 115 -13.78 5.02 3.88
C SER A 115 -14.98 5.53 3.10
N ASP A 116 -15.44 6.72 3.50
CA ASP A 116 -16.48 7.44 2.76
C ASP A 116 -15.93 7.82 1.37
N PRO A 117 -16.69 7.61 0.29
CA PRO A 117 -16.25 7.97 -1.06
C PRO A 117 -15.83 9.43 -1.21
N GLU A 118 -16.40 10.34 -0.41
CA GLU A 118 -16.03 11.76 -0.42
C GLU A 118 -14.58 12.01 0.00
N GLN A 119 -13.95 11.06 0.68
CA GLN A 119 -12.57 11.16 1.12
C GLN A 119 -11.59 10.57 0.11
N GLY A 120 -12.08 10.13 -1.05
CA GLY A 120 -11.26 9.63 -2.15
C GLY A 120 -11.09 8.12 -2.18
N GLY A 121 -11.38 7.42 -1.07
CA GLY A 121 -11.39 5.96 -1.04
C GLY A 121 -12.79 5.41 -1.26
N ASN A 122 -12.93 4.09 -1.22
CA ASN A 122 -14.20 3.38 -1.37
C ASN A 122 -14.98 3.92 -2.59
N ARG A 123 -14.28 4.07 -3.70
CA ARG A 123 -14.80 4.74 -4.89
C ARG A 123 -16.05 4.03 -5.38
N ASN A 124 -17.13 4.82 -5.64
CA ASN A 124 -18.45 4.31 -6.05
C ASN A 124 -19.07 3.37 -5.03
N SER A 125 -18.67 3.47 -3.76
CA SER A 125 -19.20 2.64 -2.67
C SER A 125 -18.93 1.13 -2.91
N VAL A 126 -17.79 0.80 -3.49
CA VAL A 126 -17.45 -0.58 -3.84
C VAL A 126 -17.48 -1.50 -2.64
N SER A 127 -16.87 -1.08 -1.51
CA SER A 127 -16.82 -1.91 -0.31
C SER A 127 -18.20 -2.12 0.30
N TRP A 128 -19.06 -1.11 0.21
CA TRP A 128 -20.43 -1.24 0.73
C TRP A 128 -21.23 -2.24 -0.10
N SER A 129 -21.06 -2.23 -1.43
CA SER A 129 -21.68 -3.23 -2.29
C SER A 129 -21.18 -4.64 -1.98
N MET A 130 -19.90 -4.79 -1.71
CA MET A 130 -19.29 -6.09 -1.39
C MET A 130 -19.87 -6.69 -0.12
N VAL A 131 -20.25 -5.87 0.85
CA VAL A 131 -20.82 -6.35 2.12
C VAL A 131 -22.34 -6.24 2.15
N GLY A 132 -22.97 -5.91 1.02
CA GLY A 132 -24.41 -5.83 0.91
C GLY A 132 -25.03 -4.57 1.47
N PHE A 133 -24.22 -3.57 1.74
CA PHE A 133 -24.69 -2.27 2.22
C PHE A 133 -24.88 -1.32 1.02
N GLU A 134 -26.02 -0.71 0.93
CA GLU A 134 -26.31 0.26 -0.15
C GLU A 134 -26.90 1.54 0.38
#